data_26dc82b4f915536d9414f7eceaf09bf2
#
_entry.id   26dc82b4f915536d9414f7eceaf09bf2
#
_cell.length_a   1.000
_cell.length_b   1.000
_cell.length_c   1.000
_cell.angle_alpha   90.00
_cell.angle_beta   90.00
_cell.angle_gamma   90.00
#
_symmetry.space_group_name_H-M   'P 1'
#
loop_
_entity.id
_entity.type
_entity.pdbx_description
1 polymer ?
#
loop_
_entity_poly.entity_id
_entity_poly.type
_entity_poly.pdbx_seq_one_letter_code
_entity_poly.pdbx_strand_id
1 'polypeptide(L)'
;MLFRSSAESSKTKEPAPVKIEKKVKPLSYGQQVNQEIEKKQYNGHLDLPLELQTDAKWKDTAYGFGNVDKPNTIEINGCAIVSLAMVGSYMDHQEVTPLDVLAWAKNDFFMEGQGTAWSIFSAYAEMKGYNCQEIGDIETVAAFLKEGHPVIISVKPGYFTTTGHIMVMSGVDEKGDFWINDPNDSEEKGHSKRTFTAEEVMNEALNFWAFY
;
A
#
# COMPACT_ATOMS: atom_id res chain seq x y z
N MET A 1 51.81 -6.82 -75.42
CA MET A 1 50.42 -6.39 -75.11
C MET A 1 50.11 -6.87 -73.72
N LEU A 2 50.08 -5.96 -72.77
CA LEU A 2 49.85 -6.23 -71.35
C LEU A 2 48.42 -5.77 -70.98
N PHE A 3 47.53 -6.69 -70.65
CA PHE A 3 46.21 -6.37 -70.13
C PHE A 3 46.31 -6.23 -68.58
N ARG A 4 46.06 -5.03 -68.08
CA ARG A 4 45.82 -4.76 -66.63
C ARG A 4 44.35 -5.02 -66.32
N SER A 5 44.08 -5.95 -65.40
CA SER A 5 42.79 -6.16 -64.83
C SER A 5 42.68 -5.29 -63.58
N SER A 6 41.70 -4.40 -63.58
CA SER A 6 41.33 -3.55 -62.41
C SER A 6 40.32 -4.32 -61.51
N ALA A 7 40.71 -4.65 -60.29
CA ALA A 7 39.78 -5.20 -59.30
C ALA A 7 39.11 -4.04 -58.53
N GLU A 8 37.82 -3.87 -58.74
CA GLU A 8 36.98 -3.00 -57.91
C GLU A 8 36.66 -3.66 -56.53
N SER A 9 37.13 -3.02 -55.50
CA SER A 9 36.82 -3.40 -54.11
C SER A 9 35.46 -2.82 -53.69
N SER A 10 34.44 -3.65 -53.62
CA SER A 10 33.13 -3.28 -53.06
C SER A 10 33.21 -3.26 -51.53
N LYS A 11 33.20 -2.05 -50.95
CA LYS A 11 33.03 -1.85 -49.48
C LYS A 11 31.57 -2.09 -49.13
N THR A 12 31.29 -3.23 -48.52
CA THR A 12 30.02 -3.49 -47.82
C THR A 12 29.94 -2.60 -46.58
N LYS A 13 28.97 -1.68 -46.55
CA LYS A 13 28.62 -0.90 -45.34
C LYS A 13 27.95 -1.80 -44.35
N GLU A 14 28.55 -1.94 -43.19
CA GLU A 14 27.95 -2.58 -41.99
C GLU A 14 26.72 -1.77 -41.55
N PRO A 15 25.55 -2.39 -41.26
CA PRO A 15 24.38 -1.67 -40.84
C PRO A 15 24.60 -1.13 -39.40
N ALA A 16 24.27 0.15 -39.21
CA ALA A 16 24.35 0.80 -37.91
C ALA A 16 23.46 0.09 -36.85
N PRO A 17 23.90 0.02 -35.57
CA PRO A 17 23.13 -0.66 -34.52
C PRO A 17 21.78 0.05 -34.29
N VAL A 18 20.70 -0.73 -34.44
CA VAL A 18 19.34 -0.28 -34.16
C VAL A 18 19.24 -0.09 -32.64
N LYS A 19 19.10 1.14 -32.16
CA LYS A 19 18.76 1.46 -30.81
C LYS A 19 17.34 0.98 -30.56
N ILE A 20 17.20 -0.15 -29.84
CA ILE A 20 15.91 -0.60 -29.31
C ILE A 20 15.59 0.31 -28.12
N GLU A 21 14.76 1.32 -28.33
CA GLU A 21 14.16 2.07 -27.22
C GLU A 21 13.23 1.13 -26.45
N LYS A 22 13.65 0.71 -25.26
CA LYS A 22 12.76 0.02 -24.33
C LYS A 22 11.65 1.00 -23.98
N LYS A 23 10.42 0.77 -24.46
CA LYS A 23 9.22 1.47 -23.96
C LYS A 23 9.13 1.22 -22.46
N VAL A 24 9.43 2.24 -21.66
CA VAL A 24 9.26 2.20 -20.21
C VAL A 24 7.75 2.10 -19.96
N LYS A 25 7.32 1.02 -19.30
CA LYS A 25 5.91 0.86 -18.91
C LYS A 25 5.57 1.98 -17.91
N PRO A 26 4.44 2.69 -18.08
CA PRO A 26 4.03 3.71 -17.11
C PRO A 26 3.88 3.09 -15.71
N LEU A 27 4.23 3.87 -14.70
CA LEU A 27 4.08 3.46 -13.30
C LEU A 27 2.60 3.24 -12.97
N SER A 28 2.30 2.22 -12.17
CA SER A 28 0.97 2.05 -11.59
C SER A 28 0.70 3.16 -10.57
N TYR A 29 -0.58 3.35 -10.17
CA TYR A 29 -0.98 4.33 -9.17
C TYR A 29 -0.16 4.19 -7.86
N GLY A 30 -0.10 2.98 -7.28
CA GLY A 30 0.67 2.73 -6.06
C GLY A 30 2.17 3.03 -6.23
N GLN A 31 2.77 2.71 -7.39
CA GLN A 31 4.16 3.04 -7.69
C GLN A 31 4.39 4.55 -7.80
N GLN A 32 3.42 5.31 -8.35
CA GLN A 32 3.50 6.77 -8.41
C GLN A 32 3.46 7.38 -7.01
N VAL A 33 2.50 6.97 -6.18
CA VAL A 33 2.39 7.43 -4.78
C VAL A 33 3.67 7.12 -4.01
N ASN A 34 4.20 5.90 -4.09
CA ASN A 34 5.43 5.53 -3.41
C ASN A 34 6.63 6.36 -3.87
N GLN A 35 6.73 6.66 -5.16
CA GLN A 35 7.77 7.55 -5.66
C GLN A 35 7.62 8.99 -5.13
N GLU A 36 6.40 9.47 -4.95
CA GLU A 36 6.10 10.79 -4.36
C GLU A 36 6.45 10.82 -2.86
N ILE A 37 6.17 9.73 -2.11
CA ILE A 37 6.59 9.54 -0.71
C ILE A 37 8.12 9.56 -0.59
N GLU A 38 8.83 8.75 -1.39
CA GLU A 38 10.30 8.70 -1.42
C GLU A 38 10.93 10.06 -1.70
N LYS A 39 10.31 10.85 -2.58
CA LYS A 39 10.74 12.22 -2.90
C LYS A 39 10.34 13.26 -1.85
N LYS A 40 9.72 12.86 -0.73
CA LYS A 40 9.23 13.75 0.34
C LYS A 40 8.28 14.83 -0.14
N GLN A 41 7.40 14.50 -1.09
CA GLN A 41 6.42 15.45 -1.63
C GLN A 41 5.23 15.65 -0.69
N TYR A 42 5.03 14.75 0.27
CA TYR A 42 3.95 14.77 1.26
C TYR A 42 4.50 15.20 2.63
N ASN A 43 4.34 16.48 2.94
CA ASN A 43 4.83 17.02 4.21
C ASN A 43 4.12 16.41 5.42
N GLY A 44 4.88 15.88 6.38
CA GLY A 44 4.36 15.20 7.57
C GLY A 44 3.96 13.74 7.36
N HIS A 45 4.07 13.21 6.13
CA HIS A 45 3.88 11.79 5.85
C HIS A 45 5.08 10.98 6.34
N LEU A 46 4.86 9.86 7.00
CA LEU A 46 5.89 8.87 7.33
C LEU A 46 6.39 8.19 6.05
N ASP A 47 7.60 7.62 6.09
CA ASP A 47 8.14 6.84 4.96
C ASP A 47 7.47 5.45 4.84
N LEU A 48 6.18 5.42 5.05
CA LEU A 48 5.35 4.23 5.04
C LEU A 48 4.87 3.99 3.61
N PRO A 49 5.21 2.84 2.99
CA PRO A 49 4.83 2.58 1.61
C PRO A 49 3.32 2.39 1.46
N LEU A 50 2.76 2.78 0.32
CA LEU A 50 1.40 2.40 -0.06
C LEU A 50 1.42 1.03 -0.74
N GLU A 51 0.67 0.08 -0.20
CA GLU A 51 0.36 -1.18 -0.85
C GLU A 51 -1.15 -1.27 -1.11
N LEU A 52 -1.51 -1.81 -2.28
CA LEU A 52 -2.90 -1.91 -2.70
C LEU A 52 -3.37 -3.36 -2.68
N GLN A 53 -4.54 -3.62 -2.09
CA GLN A 53 -5.16 -4.95 -2.13
C GLN A 53 -5.52 -5.39 -3.56
N THR A 54 -5.58 -4.44 -4.49
CA THR A 54 -5.84 -4.67 -5.92
C THR A 54 -4.57 -4.93 -6.75
N ASP A 55 -3.37 -4.94 -6.15
CA ASP A 55 -2.12 -5.23 -6.90
C ASP A 55 -2.14 -6.65 -7.48
N ALA A 56 -1.78 -6.75 -8.76
CA ALA A 56 -1.76 -8.03 -9.48
C ALA A 56 -0.86 -9.10 -8.88
N LYS A 57 0.08 -8.72 -8.00
CA LYS A 57 0.98 -9.66 -7.32
C LYS A 57 0.26 -10.56 -6.32
N TRP A 58 -0.84 -10.09 -5.71
CA TRP A 58 -1.51 -10.81 -4.62
C TRP A 58 -3.04 -10.73 -4.62
N LYS A 59 -3.66 -9.84 -5.40
CA LYS A 59 -5.11 -9.59 -5.36
C LYS A 59 -5.98 -10.85 -5.47
N ASP A 60 -5.56 -11.83 -6.28
CA ASP A 60 -6.29 -13.07 -6.52
C ASP A 60 -5.97 -14.18 -5.50
N THR A 61 -5.08 -13.92 -4.52
CA THR A 61 -4.73 -14.88 -3.48
C THR A 61 -5.92 -15.11 -2.54
N ALA A 62 -6.23 -16.37 -2.26
CA ALA A 62 -7.35 -16.75 -1.41
C ALA A 62 -7.18 -16.20 0.02
N TYR A 63 -8.20 -15.47 0.50
CA TYR A 63 -8.31 -15.01 1.88
C TYR A 63 -9.78 -14.88 2.27
N GLY A 64 -10.18 -15.63 3.30
CA GLY A 64 -11.56 -15.68 3.79
C GLY A 64 -12.37 -16.85 3.23
N PHE A 65 -13.63 -16.90 3.64
CA PHE A 65 -14.60 -17.94 3.29
C PHE A 65 -16.03 -17.39 3.39
N GLY A 66 -17.01 -18.17 2.89
CA GLY A 66 -18.43 -17.87 3.08
C GLY A 66 -19.05 -16.87 2.10
N ASN A 67 -18.28 -16.09 1.35
CA ASN A 67 -18.83 -15.24 0.30
C ASN A 67 -19.39 -16.08 -0.85
N VAL A 68 -20.66 -15.87 -1.17
CA VAL A 68 -21.34 -16.52 -2.32
C VAL A 68 -21.40 -15.64 -3.56
N ASP A 69 -21.36 -14.31 -3.37
CA ASP A 69 -21.50 -13.33 -4.45
C ASP A 69 -20.19 -12.73 -4.92
N LYS A 70 -19.12 -12.88 -4.13
CA LYS A 70 -17.78 -12.35 -4.43
C LYS A 70 -16.71 -13.41 -4.10
N PRO A 71 -15.57 -13.41 -4.81
CA PRO A 71 -14.47 -14.31 -4.46
C PRO A 71 -13.88 -13.94 -3.08
N ASN A 72 -13.46 -14.97 -2.32
CA ASN A 72 -12.74 -14.78 -1.06
C ASN A 72 -11.25 -14.61 -1.35
N THR A 73 -10.83 -13.38 -1.62
CA THR A 73 -9.47 -13.02 -2.02
C THR A 73 -8.97 -11.80 -1.26
N ILE A 74 -7.67 -11.53 -1.34
CA ILE A 74 -7.06 -10.30 -0.80
C ILE A 74 -7.75 -9.06 -1.40
N GLU A 75 -8.07 -9.06 -2.70
CA GLU A 75 -8.75 -7.93 -3.35
C GLU A 75 -10.06 -7.55 -2.64
N ILE A 76 -10.82 -8.52 -2.17
CA ILE A 76 -12.13 -8.31 -1.56
C ILE A 76 -12.06 -8.16 -0.04
N ASN A 77 -11.25 -8.99 0.62
CA ASN A 77 -11.26 -9.15 2.07
C ASN A 77 -9.97 -8.64 2.75
N GLY A 78 -8.94 -8.24 1.99
CA GLY A 78 -7.57 -8.13 2.45
C GLY A 78 -7.17 -6.79 3.06
N CYS A 79 -8.06 -5.84 3.29
CA CYS A 79 -7.68 -4.51 3.77
C CYS A 79 -6.81 -4.54 5.05
N ALA A 80 -7.15 -5.37 6.03
CA ALA A 80 -6.35 -5.52 7.26
C ALA A 80 -4.98 -6.18 7.00
N ILE A 81 -4.94 -7.19 6.14
CA ILE A 81 -3.69 -7.89 5.75
C ILE A 81 -2.72 -6.92 5.06
N VAL A 82 -3.23 -6.15 4.10
CA VAL A 82 -2.43 -5.16 3.36
C VAL A 82 -2.00 -4.00 4.27
N SER A 83 -2.87 -3.53 5.16
CA SER A 83 -2.52 -2.50 6.15
C SER A 83 -1.41 -2.97 7.09
N LEU A 84 -1.44 -4.21 7.55
CA LEU A 84 -0.36 -4.79 8.36
C LEU A 84 0.94 -4.96 7.58
N ALA A 85 0.90 -5.25 6.29
CA ALA A 85 2.08 -5.30 5.44
C ALA A 85 2.74 -3.91 5.33
N MET A 86 1.96 -2.85 5.12
CA MET A 86 2.45 -1.47 5.12
C MET A 86 3.11 -1.08 6.46
N VAL A 87 2.44 -1.38 7.59
CA VAL A 87 2.99 -1.14 8.93
C VAL A 87 4.26 -1.95 9.16
N GLY A 88 4.25 -3.24 8.81
CA GLY A 88 5.42 -4.12 8.94
C GLY A 88 6.61 -3.64 8.12
N SER A 89 6.38 -3.22 6.88
CA SER A 89 7.43 -2.66 6.01
C SER A 89 8.07 -1.42 6.62
N TYR A 90 7.26 -0.54 7.21
CA TYR A 90 7.74 0.67 7.86
C TYR A 90 8.53 0.36 9.15
N MET A 91 7.98 -0.49 10.03
CA MET A 91 8.57 -0.81 11.33
C MET A 91 9.87 -1.60 11.19
N ASP A 92 9.94 -2.53 10.26
CA ASP A 92 11.12 -3.39 10.03
C ASP A 92 12.18 -2.73 9.12
N HIS A 93 11.87 -1.60 8.49
CA HIS A 93 12.71 -0.96 7.46
C HIS A 93 13.09 -1.92 6.31
N GLN A 94 12.19 -2.83 5.97
CA GLN A 94 12.33 -3.79 4.88
C GLN A 94 10.96 -4.15 4.30
N GLU A 95 10.92 -4.60 3.05
CA GLU A 95 9.68 -5.02 2.41
C GLU A 95 9.04 -6.19 3.17
N VAL A 96 7.79 -6.00 3.61
CA VAL A 96 6.89 -7.02 4.13
C VAL A 96 5.68 -7.02 3.23
N THR A 97 5.46 -8.10 2.49
CA THR A 97 4.35 -8.17 1.53
C THR A 97 3.04 -8.63 2.19
N PRO A 98 1.87 -8.34 1.58
CA PRO A 98 0.59 -8.94 2.01
C PRO A 98 0.63 -10.47 2.05
N LEU A 99 1.44 -11.11 1.20
CA LEU A 99 1.61 -12.56 1.20
C LEU A 99 2.36 -13.06 2.45
N ASP A 100 3.34 -12.30 2.95
CA ASP A 100 4.06 -12.63 4.19
C ASP A 100 3.12 -12.55 5.40
N VAL A 101 2.31 -11.49 5.48
CA VAL A 101 1.30 -11.36 6.53
C VAL A 101 0.27 -12.47 6.45
N LEU A 102 -0.24 -12.78 5.25
CA LEU A 102 -1.22 -13.85 5.04
C LEU A 102 -0.65 -15.24 5.33
N ALA A 103 0.63 -15.49 5.04
CA ALA A 103 1.29 -16.76 5.36
C ALA A 103 1.29 -17.03 6.88
N TRP A 104 1.39 -15.97 7.69
CA TRP A 104 1.26 -16.04 9.14
C TRP A 104 -0.21 -16.11 9.57
N ALA A 105 -1.04 -15.15 9.14
CA ALA A 105 -2.43 -15.00 9.59
C ALA A 105 -3.34 -16.14 9.11
N LYS A 106 -3.10 -16.66 7.92
CA LYS A 106 -3.99 -17.61 7.24
C LYS A 106 -5.44 -17.08 7.23
N ASN A 107 -6.41 -17.89 7.65
CA ASN A 107 -7.79 -17.49 7.87
C ASN A 107 -8.17 -17.42 9.37
N ASP A 108 -7.18 -17.45 10.27
CA ASP A 108 -7.42 -17.58 11.71
C ASP A 108 -8.13 -16.34 12.31
N PHE A 109 -8.00 -15.19 11.63
CA PHE A 109 -8.64 -13.93 12.03
C PHE A 109 -9.82 -13.54 11.14
N PHE A 110 -10.16 -14.34 10.13
CA PHE A 110 -11.27 -14.02 9.24
C PHE A 110 -12.62 -14.42 9.88
N MET A 111 -13.57 -13.51 9.84
CA MET A 111 -14.96 -13.72 10.30
C MET A 111 -15.91 -13.59 9.11
N GLU A 112 -16.65 -14.66 8.82
CA GLU A 112 -17.62 -14.69 7.73
C GLU A 112 -18.61 -13.52 7.82
N GLY A 113 -18.76 -12.77 6.73
CA GLY A 113 -19.65 -11.63 6.64
C GLY A 113 -19.23 -10.37 7.41
N GLN A 114 -18.12 -10.42 8.16
CA GLN A 114 -17.62 -9.29 8.97
C GLN A 114 -16.20 -8.84 8.58
N GLY A 115 -15.49 -9.64 7.77
CA GLY A 115 -14.10 -9.37 7.38
C GLY A 115 -13.10 -9.88 8.41
N THR A 116 -12.05 -9.11 8.70
CA THR A 116 -10.97 -9.51 9.60
C THR A 116 -11.22 -9.02 11.03
N ALA A 117 -11.12 -9.93 12.00
CA ALA A 117 -11.22 -9.60 13.43
C ALA A 117 -10.10 -8.64 13.86
N TRP A 118 -10.43 -7.62 14.65
CA TRP A 118 -9.48 -6.59 15.10
C TRP A 118 -8.37 -7.13 16.01
N SER A 119 -8.58 -8.30 16.62
CA SER A 119 -7.54 -8.99 17.39
C SER A 119 -6.28 -9.33 16.57
N ILE A 120 -6.36 -9.29 15.24
CA ILE A 120 -5.20 -9.47 14.36
C ILE A 120 -4.11 -8.42 14.63
N PHE A 121 -4.47 -7.19 15.00
CA PHE A 121 -3.52 -6.09 15.19
C PHE A 121 -2.61 -6.33 16.37
N SER A 122 -3.17 -6.66 17.54
CA SER A 122 -2.38 -7.01 18.73
C SER A 122 -1.61 -8.31 18.54
N ALA A 123 -2.21 -9.31 17.89
CA ALA A 123 -1.54 -10.59 17.63
C ALA A 123 -0.35 -10.43 16.65
N TYR A 124 -0.49 -9.57 15.64
CA TYR A 124 0.61 -9.27 14.72
C TYR A 124 1.75 -8.54 15.42
N ALA A 125 1.42 -7.54 16.25
CA ALA A 125 2.41 -6.82 17.04
C ALA A 125 3.17 -7.76 17.97
N GLU A 126 2.48 -8.66 18.67
CA GLU A 126 3.10 -9.68 19.54
C GLU A 126 4.05 -10.59 18.74
N MET A 127 3.61 -11.09 17.60
CA MET A 127 4.43 -11.96 16.73
C MET A 127 5.69 -11.26 16.22
N LYS A 128 5.59 -9.93 15.95
CA LYS A 128 6.71 -9.12 15.45
C LYS A 128 7.57 -8.50 16.56
N GLY A 129 7.11 -8.53 17.81
CA GLY A 129 7.80 -7.89 18.94
C GLY A 129 7.59 -6.36 18.98
N TYR A 130 6.53 -5.84 18.35
CA TYR A 130 6.12 -4.44 18.46
C TYR A 130 5.19 -4.23 19.66
N ASN A 131 5.04 -2.98 20.08
CA ASN A 131 3.91 -2.59 20.91
C ASN A 131 2.70 -2.24 20.03
N CYS A 132 1.51 -2.54 20.52
CA CYS A 132 0.25 -2.16 19.88
C CYS A 132 -0.70 -1.61 20.96
N GLN A 133 -1.18 -0.39 20.75
CA GLN A 133 -2.10 0.27 21.68
C GLN A 133 -3.38 0.69 20.95
N GLU A 134 -4.52 0.29 21.51
CA GLU A 134 -5.83 0.80 21.10
C GLU A 134 -6.02 2.23 21.61
N ILE A 135 -6.53 3.11 20.73
CA ILE A 135 -6.67 4.56 20.99
C ILE A 135 -8.12 4.96 20.76
N GLY A 136 -8.66 5.82 21.65
CA GLY A 136 -10.04 6.27 21.59
C GLY A 136 -10.26 7.70 21.07
N ASP A 137 -9.19 8.48 20.88
CA ASP A 137 -9.30 9.88 20.48
C ASP A 137 -8.27 10.28 19.42
N ILE A 138 -8.62 11.28 18.61
CA ILE A 138 -7.84 11.73 17.48
C ILE A 138 -6.59 12.53 17.87
N GLU A 139 -6.60 13.18 19.04
CA GLU A 139 -5.47 13.94 19.55
C GLU A 139 -4.32 13.01 19.93
N THR A 140 -4.63 11.88 20.56
CA THR A 140 -3.67 10.81 20.87
C THR A 140 -3.14 10.17 19.59
N VAL A 141 -3.98 9.95 18.57
CA VAL A 141 -3.54 9.50 17.23
C VAL A 141 -2.53 10.47 16.64
N ALA A 142 -2.82 11.79 16.67
CA ALA A 142 -1.90 12.80 16.17
C ALA A 142 -0.56 12.82 16.91
N ALA A 143 -0.56 12.56 18.23
CA ALA A 143 0.67 12.47 19.03
C ALA A 143 1.54 11.28 18.57
N PHE A 144 0.96 10.08 18.44
CA PHE A 144 1.69 8.90 17.94
C PHE A 144 2.29 9.14 16.54
N LEU A 145 1.50 9.71 15.61
CA LEU A 145 1.98 10.00 14.25
C LEU A 145 3.14 11.01 14.25
N LYS A 146 3.10 12.05 15.10
CA LYS A 146 4.19 13.03 15.25
C LYS A 146 5.47 12.41 15.83
N GLU A 147 5.34 11.37 16.63
CA GLU A 147 6.46 10.60 17.17
C GLU A 147 7.00 9.54 16.18
N GLY A 148 6.39 9.44 15.00
CA GLY A 148 6.83 8.50 13.96
C GLY A 148 6.16 7.12 14.05
N HIS A 149 5.08 6.98 14.78
CA HIS A 149 4.37 5.72 14.99
C HIS A 149 3.13 5.65 14.11
N PRO A 150 3.04 4.68 13.17
CA PRO A 150 1.87 4.51 12.31
C PRO A 150 0.66 4.04 13.11
N VAL A 151 -0.53 4.42 12.66
CA VAL A 151 -1.79 4.06 13.32
C VAL A 151 -2.72 3.39 12.31
N ILE A 152 -3.20 2.19 12.61
CA ILE A 152 -4.28 1.56 11.84
C ILE A 152 -5.62 2.14 12.29
N ILE A 153 -6.49 2.43 11.31
CA ILE A 153 -7.85 2.91 11.53
C ILE A 153 -8.87 1.93 10.94
N SER A 154 -9.94 1.65 11.69
CA SER A 154 -11.16 1.02 11.18
C SER A 154 -12.23 2.07 10.96
N VAL A 155 -12.91 2.03 9.81
CA VAL A 155 -13.98 2.95 9.46
C VAL A 155 -15.27 2.22 9.10
N LYS A 156 -16.41 2.86 9.42
CA LYS A 156 -17.75 2.47 8.96
C LYS A 156 -18.00 2.93 7.53
N PRO A 157 -19.10 2.48 6.89
CA PRO A 157 -19.52 3.00 5.58
C PRO A 157 -19.69 4.53 5.59
N GLY A 158 -19.16 5.17 4.53
CA GLY A 158 -19.17 6.62 4.36
C GLY A 158 -18.39 7.06 3.13
N TYR A 159 -17.55 8.06 3.27
CA TYR A 159 -16.71 8.61 2.20
C TYR A 159 -15.64 7.60 1.72
N PHE A 160 -14.96 6.95 2.66
CA PHE A 160 -13.85 6.04 2.34
C PHE A 160 -14.32 4.71 1.73
N THR A 161 -15.49 4.24 2.11
CA THR A 161 -15.95 2.88 1.76
C THR A 161 -17.47 2.77 1.79
N THR A 162 -18.01 1.81 1.05
CA THR A 162 -19.44 1.43 1.11
C THR A 162 -19.73 0.33 2.13
N THR A 163 -18.68 -0.27 2.72
CA THR A 163 -18.75 -1.31 3.75
C THR A 163 -17.82 -0.92 4.92
N GLY A 164 -17.49 -1.83 5.84
CA GLY A 164 -16.38 -1.61 6.77
C GLY A 164 -15.03 -1.65 6.05
N HIS A 165 -14.04 -0.88 6.54
CA HIS A 165 -12.71 -0.84 5.93
C HIS A 165 -11.60 -0.60 6.95
N ILE A 166 -10.40 -1.05 6.63
CA ILE A 166 -9.19 -0.85 7.42
C ILE A 166 -8.18 -0.11 6.54
N MET A 167 -7.59 0.94 7.09
CA MET A 167 -6.57 1.77 6.43
C MET A 167 -5.43 2.08 7.40
N VAL A 168 -4.36 2.72 6.93
CA VAL A 168 -3.25 3.18 7.77
C VAL A 168 -3.19 4.70 7.75
N MET A 169 -3.27 5.32 8.92
CA MET A 169 -2.92 6.72 9.10
C MET A 169 -1.39 6.82 9.06
N SER A 170 -0.89 7.48 8.03
CA SER A 170 0.53 7.48 7.65
C SER A 170 1.25 8.78 7.94
N GLY A 171 0.62 9.68 8.69
CA GLY A 171 1.23 10.92 9.11
C GLY A 171 0.24 12.02 9.43
N VAL A 172 0.78 13.16 9.86
CA VAL A 172 0.01 14.38 10.13
C VAL A 172 0.82 15.57 9.62
N ASP A 173 0.18 16.47 8.90
CA ASP A 173 0.83 17.66 8.34
C ASP A 173 0.93 18.81 9.35
N GLU A 174 1.51 19.95 8.93
CA GLU A 174 1.69 21.13 9.77
C GLU A 174 0.37 21.80 10.20
N LYS A 175 -0.72 21.53 9.48
CA LYS A 175 -2.07 22.03 9.82
C LYS A 175 -2.78 21.15 10.82
N GLY A 176 -2.27 19.93 11.05
CA GLY A 176 -2.89 18.91 11.86
C GLY A 176 -3.84 18.00 11.07
N ASP A 177 -3.79 18.03 9.74
CA ASP A 177 -4.55 17.15 8.88
C ASP A 177 -3.79 15.83 8.64
N PHE A 178 -4.52 14.74 8.47
CA PHE A 178 -3.99 13.37 8.50
C PHE A 178 -3.76 12.80 7.10
N TRP A 179 -2.59 12.24 6.87
CA TRP A 179 -2.31 11.39 5.73
C TRP A 179 -2.86 10.00 5.97
N ILE A 180 -3.46 9.40 4.94
CA ILE A 180 -4.03 8.04 5.00
C ILE A 180 -3.54 7.23 3.80
N ASN A 181 -2.91 6.09 4.04
CA ASN A 181 -2.65 5.07 3.04
C ASN A 181 -3.84 4.11 3.03
N ASP A 182 -4.66 4.20 1.99
CA ASP A 182 -5.84 3.35 1.79
C ASP A 182 -5.46 2.13 0.92
N PRO A 183 -5.52 0.89 1.45
CA PRO A 183 -5.20 -0.31 0.68
C PRO A 183 -6.16 -0.56 -0.51
N ASN A 184 -7.31 0.10 -0.53
CA ASN A 184 -8.27 0.04 -1.64
C ASN A 184 -8.34 1.36 -2.43
N ASP A 185 -7.24 2.11 -2.46
CA ASP A 185 -7.15 3.37 -3.20
C ASP A 185 -6.98 3.14 -4.70
N SER A 186 -7.22 4.20 -5.45
CA SER A 186 -7.04 4.26 -6.90
C SER A 186 -6.79 5.69 -7.35
N GLU A 187 -6.36 5.86 -8.60
CA GLU A 187 -6.18 7.19 -9.19
C GLU A 187 -7.46 8.03 -9.15
N GLU A 188 -8.63 7.39 -9.25
CA GLU A 188 -9.94 8.04 -9.20
C GLU A 188 -10.30 8.51 -7.78
N LYS A 189 -10.00 7.71 -6.76
CA LYS A 189 -10.26 8.04 -5.35
C LYS A 189 -9.25 9.04 -4.80
N GLY A 190 -7.96 8.79 -5.02
CA GLY A 190 -6.85 9.65 -4.61
C GLY A 190 -6.73 9.86 -3.11
N HIS A 191 -7.19 8.91 -2.29
CA HIS A 191 -7.19 9.04 -0.83
C HIS A 191 -5.76 9.21 -0.27
N SER A 192 -4.79 8.48 -0.84
CA SER A 192 -3.39 8.50 -0.40
C SER A 192 -2.59 9.70 -0.96
N LYS A 193 -3.24 10.59 -1.70
CA LYS A 193 -2.61 11.81 -2.29
C LYS A 193 -3.06 13.12 -1.66
N ARG A 194 -3.90 13.08 -0.63
CA ARG A 194 -4.35 14.25 0.12
C ARG A 194 -4.41 13.97 1.61
N THR A 195 -4.47 15.04 2.39
CA THR A 195 -4.77 14.99 3.83
C THR A 195 -6.27 15.10 4.09
N PHE A 196 -6.68 14.65 5.28
CA PHE A 196 -8.03 14.69 5.80
C PHE A 196 -8.03 15.41 7.15
N THR A 197 -9.01 16.26 7.38
CA THR A 197 -9.19 16.90 8.67
C THR A 197 -9.58 15.90 9.76
N ALA A 198 -9.37 16.26 11.02
CA ALA A 198 -9.84 15.44 12.14
C ALA A 198 -11.36 15.17 12.08
N GLU A 199 -12.16 16.14 11.64
CA GLU A 199 -13.61 15.99 11.47
C GLU A 199 -13.93 14.95 10.39
N GLU A 200 -13.29 15.01 9.20
CA GLU A 200 -13.49 14.02 8.13
C GLU A 200 -13.16 12.60 8.61
N VAL A 201 -12.04 12.44 9.34
CA VAL A 201 -11.64 11.14 9.90
C VAL A 201 -12.64 10.64 10.94
N MET A 202 -12.97 11.48 11.93
CA MET A 202 -13.84 11.09 13.06
C MET A 202 -15.28 10.84 12.67
N ASN A 203 -15.77 11.39 11.55
CA ASN A 203 -17.09 11.10 11.01
C ASN A 203 -17.30 9.60 10.72
N GLU A 204 -16.22 8.87 10.38
CA GLU A 204 -16.30 7.47 9.98
C GLU A 204 -15.48 6.53 10.87
N ALA A 205 -14.56 7.04 11.67
CA ALA A 205 -13.71 6.23 12.53
C ALA A 205 -14.52 5.39 13.53
N LEU A 206 -14.14 4.12 13.66
CA LEU A 206 -14.66 3.20 14.66
C LEU A 206 -13.64 2.93 15.75
N ASN A 207 -12.37 2.74 15.38
CA ASN A 207 -11.29 2.47 16.32
C ASN A 207 -9.91 2.71 15.69
N PHE A 208 -8.90 2.87 16.54
CA PHE A 208 -7.51 3.10 16.16
C PHE A 208 -6.55 2.18 16.92
N TRP A 209 -5.44 1.78 16.28
CA TRP A 209 -4.36 0.99 16.87
C TRP A 209 -3.00 1.57 16.48
N ALA A 210 -2.24 2.12 17.42
CA ALA A 210 -0.88 2.59 17.20
C ALA A 210 0.12 1.44 17.31
N PHE A 211 1.16 1.46 16.46
CA PHE A 211 2.28 0.51 16.45
C PHE A 211 3.58 1.27 16.75
N TYR A 212 4.38 0.82 17.77
CA TYR A 212 5.59 1.51 18.20
C TYR A 212 6.60 0.56 18.87
#